data_8c02bfdd9aaf36b9b6df6d6f1ef9f55b
#
_entry.id   8c02bfdd9aaf36b9b6df6d6f1ef9f55b
#
_cell.length_a   1.000
_cell.length_b   1.000
_cell.length_c   1.000
_cell.angle_alpha   90.00
_cell.angle_beta   90.00
_cell.angle_gamma   90.00
#
_symmetry.space_group_name_H-M   'P 1'
#
loop_
_entity.id
_entity.type
_entity.pdbx_description
1 polymer ?
#
loop_
_entity_poly.entity_id
_entity_poly.type
_entity_poly.pdbx_seq_one_letter_code
_entity_poly.pdbx_strand_id
1 'polypeptide(L)'
;MAEALPFRDAVFDLVVAHGVWNLARSGAAFRQALREAARVARPGAGLFVFTFSRTTLPAAAHAVPGETFVFTQFSGEPQCFTTEAQLVEELADAGFLRDPAGPLTEYNRPTGPLLAPTGPVIYEGTFRRRA
;
A
#
# COMPACT_ATOMS: atom_id res chain seq x y z
N MET A 1 13.68 3.40 2.11
CA MET A 1 12.26 3.14 2.35
C MET A 1 11.99 2.45 3.68
N ALA A 2 12.79 1.49 4.07
CA ALA A 2 12.64 0.80 5.35
C ALA A 2 13.29 1.55 6.51
N GLU A 3 13.82 2.71 6.27
CA GLU A 3 14.55 3.47 7.26
C GLU A 3 13.62 4.37 8.07
N ALA A 4 14.07 4.75 9.26
CA ALA A 4 13.34 5.69 10.09
C ALA A 4 13.26 7.06 9.41
N LEU A 5 12.08 7.66 9.44
CA LEU A 5 11.91 9.02 8.93
C LEU A 5 12.57 10.02 9.89
N PRO A 6 13.17 11.11 9.38
CA PRO A 6 13.91 12.06 10.20
C PRO A 6 12.97 13.05 10.92
N PHE A 7 11.87 12.57 11.45
CA PHE A 7 10.87 13.39 12.13
C PHE A 7 10.53 12.78 13.48
N ARG A 8 10.10 13.64 14.41
CA ARG A 8 9.62 13.22 15.72
C ARG A 8 8.28 12.51 15.61
N ASP A 9 7.91 11.83 16.70
CA ASP A 9 6.60 11.21 16.78
C ASP A 9 5.49 12.27 16.73
N ALA A 10 4.38 11.92 16.09
CA ALA A 10 3.14 12.68 16.12
C ALA A 10 3.31 14.17 15.75
N VAL A 11 3.92 14.44 14.60
CA VAL A 11 4.12 15.83 14.13
C VAL A 11 3.23 16.20 12.95
N PHE A 12 2.67 15.24 12.22
CA PHE A 12 1.92 15.53 11.00
C PHE A 12 0.43 15.24 11.14
N ASP A 13 -0.39 16.10 10.55
CA ASP A 13 -1.84 15.94 10.48
C ASP A 13 -2.27 15.18 9.22
N LEU A 14 -1.40 15.10 8.22
CA LEU A 14 -1.64 14.39 6.96
C LEU A 14 -0.36 13.72 6.50
N VAL A 15 -0.49 12.47 6.10
CA VAL A 15 0.59 11.70 5.47
C VAL A 15 0.11 11.28 4.09
N VAL A 16 0.96 11.44 3.08
CA VAL A 16 0.67 11.02 1.71
C VAL A 16 1.69 9.98 1.28
N ALA A 17 1.21 8.80 0.91
CA ALA A 17 2.04 7.72 0.37
C ALA A 17 1.61 7.46 -1.06
N HIS A 18 2.19 8.19 -2.00
CA HIS A 18 1.83 8.17 -3.41
C HIS A 18 2.86 7.37 -4.21
N GLY A 19 2.55 6.09 -4.46
CA GLY A 19 3.42 5.25 -5.28
C GLY A 19 4.74 4.90 -4.61
N VAL A 20 4.81 4.89 -3.30
CA VAL A 20 6.05 4.68 -2.54
C VAL A 20 6.10 3.29 -1.93
N TRP A 21 5.04 2.86 -1.28
CA TRP A 21 5.04 1.60 -0.52
C TRP A 21 5.11 0.37 -1.42
N ASN A 22 4.60 0.46 -2.64
CA ASN A 22 4.73 -0.63 -3.61
C ASN A 22 6.18 -0.88 -4.02
N LEU A 23 7.09 0.04 -3.75
CA LEU A 23 8.52 -0.12 -4.04
C LEU A 23 9.26 -0.89 -2.95
N ALA A 24 8.65 -1.20 -1.85
CA ALA A 24 9.27 -2.01 -0.81
C ALA A 24 9.64 -3.39 -1.37
N ARG A 25 10.84 -3.85 -1.02
CA ARG A 25 11.41 -5.08 -1.60
C ARG A 25 11.07 -6.32 -0.79
N SER A 26 10.45 -6.16 0.36
CA SER A 26 10.03 -7.25 1.23
C SER A 26 8.81 -6.85 2.03
N GLY A 27 8.08 -7.83 2.55
CA GLY A 27 6.97 -7.57 3.46
C GLY A 27 7.42 -6.85 4.73
N ALA A 28 8.60 -7.20 5.24
CA ALA A 28 9.16 -6.53 6.41
C ALA A 28 9.42 -5.04 6.15
N ALA A 29 9.99 -4.70 4.98
CA ALA A 29 10.23 -3.32 4.59
C ALA A 29 8.92 -2.56 4.40
N PHE A 30 7.92 -3.20 3.79
CA PHE A 30 6.59 -2.63 3.63
C PHE A 30 5.97 -2.29 4.99
N ARG A 31 5.98 -3.24 5.91
CA ARG A 31 5.43 -3.04 7.26
C ARG A 31 6.17 -1.98 8.05
N GLN A 32 7.50 -1.93 7.90
CA GLN A 32 8.30 -0.91 8.57
C GLN A 32 7.94 0.48 8.07
N ALA A 33 7.74 0.64 6.75
CA ALA A 33 7.32 1.92 6.18
C ALA A 33 5.96 2.36 6.71
N LEU A 34 5.01 1.43 6.83
CA LEU A 34 3.70 1.73 7.40
C LEU A 34 3.80 2.16 8.88
N ARG A 35 4.62 1.46 9.65
CA ARG A 35 4.83 1.81 11.07
C ARG A 35 5.45 3.19 11.23
N GLU A 36 6.40 3.55 10.36
CA GLU A 36 7.01 4.87 10.39
C GLU A 36 6.01 5.97 10.03
N ALA A 37 5.15 5.73 9.04
CA ALA A 37 4.07 6.66 8.73
C ALA A 37 3.15 6.87 9.94
N ALA A 38 2.80 5.79 10.63
CA ALA A 38 1.95 5.87 11.82
C ALA A 38 2.66 6.61 12.96
N ARG A 39 3.96 6.38 13.12
CA ARG A 39 4.75 7.03 14.18
C ARG A 39 4.74 8.55 14.05
N VAL A 40 4.95 9.06 12.84
CA VAL A 40 5.04 10.50 12.59
C VAL A 40 3.67 11.17 12.49
N ALA A 41 2.60 10.42 12.31
CA ALA A 41 1.24 10.92 12.21
C ALA A 41 0.66 11.16 13.60
N ARG A 42 -0.01 12.30 13.79
CA ARG A 42 -0.77 12.57 15.01
C ARG A 42 -1.97 11.63 15.11
N PRO A 43 -2.43 11.31 16.31
CA PRO A 43 -3.72 10.63 16.46
C PRO A 43 -4.81 11.38 15.70
N GLY A 44 -5.59 10.66 14.90
CA GLY A 44 -6.63 11.25 14.05
C GLY A 44 -6.14 11.83 12.74
N ALA A 45 -4.84 11.84 12.47
CA ALA A 45 -4.29 12.34 11.21
C ALA A 45 -4.81 11.56 10.01
N GLY A 46 -4.95 12.25 8.89
CA GLY A 46 -5.32 11.63 7.61
C GLY A 46 -4.13 10.93 6.96
N LEU A 47 -4.43 9.84 6.25
CA LEU A 47 -3.48 9.16 5.38
C LEU A 47 -4.11 9.01 4.00
N PHE A 48 -3.42 9.47 2.97
CA PHE A 48 -3.78 9.20 1.58
C PHE A 48 -2.82 8.16 1.03
N VAL A 49 -3.36 7.08 0.48
CA VAL A 49 -2.58 5.96 -0.06
C VAL A 49 -2.83 5.80 -1.54
N PHE A 50 -1.76 5.62 -2.30
CA PHE A 50 -1.78 5.26 -3.71
C PHE A 50 -0.73 4.16 -3.88
N THR A 51 -1.17 2.91 -4.10
CA THR A 51 -0.27 1.77 -4.14
C THR A 51 -0.77 0.69 -5.11
N PHE A 52 0.07 -0.28 -5.43
CA PHE A 52 -0.24 -1.28 -6.46
C PHE A 52 -1.20 -2.36 -5.93
N SER A 53 -2.21 -2.66 -6.75
CA SER A 53 -3.15 -3.74 -6.50
C SER A 53 -2.59 -5.08 -7.00
N ARG A 54 -2.91 -6.16 -6.29
CA ARG A 54 -2.60 -7.53 -6.70
C ARG A 54 -3.16 -7.86 -8.08
N THR A 55 -4.26 -7.21 -8.47
CA THR A 55 -4.88 -7.45 -9.79
C THR A 55 -4.05 -6.91 -10.96
N THR A 56 -2.96 -6.20 -10.69
CA THR A 56 -1.95 -5.87 -11.71
C THR A 56 -1.36 -7.13 -12.34
N LEU A 57 -1.27 -8.21 -11.57
CA LEU A 57 -0.61 -9.45 -11.98
C LEU A 57 -1.65 -10.52 -12.33
N PRO A 58 -1.29 -11.47 -13.21
CA PRO A 58 -2.15 -12.61 -13.47
C PRO A 58 -2.47 -13.40 -12.21
N ALA A 59 -3.62 -14.08 -12.21
CA ALA A 59 -4.02 -14.91 -11.08
C ALA A 59 -2.99 -16.01 -10.77
N ALA A 60 -2.28 -16.49 -11.79
CA ALA A 60 -1.26 -17.51 -11.65
C ALA A 60 0.07 -17.01 -11.11
N ALA A 61 0.25 -15.68 -11.00
CA ALA A 61 1.49 -15.13 -10.43
C ALA A 61 1.66 -15.58 -8.98
N HIS A 62 2.89 -15.82 -8.60
CA HIS A 62 3.21 -16.31 -7.26
C HIS A 62 4.21 -15.38 -6.58
N ALA A 63 4.06 -15.26 -5.27
CA ALA A 63 4.93 -14.42 -4.47
C ALA A 63 6.34 -15.00 -4.40
N VAL A 64 7.30 -14.13 -4.15
CA VAL A 64 8.66 -14.52 -3.81
C VAL A 64 8.62 -15.53 -2.64
N PRO A 65 9.42 -16.60 -2.65
CA PRO A 65 9.40 -17.57 -1.56
C PRO A 65 9.53 -16.91 -0.18
N GLY A 66 8.64 -17.28 0.73
CA GLY A 66 8.58 -16.71 2.08
C GLY A 66 7.82 -15.40 2.20
N GLU A 67 7.35 -14.85 1.09
CA GLU A 67 6.60 -13.60 1.07
C GLU A 67 5.12 -13.84 0.76
N THR A 68 4.28 -12.90 1.19
CA THR A 68 2.83 -12.97 0.97
C THR A 68 2.38 -12.11 -0.21
N PHE A 69 2.95 -10.91 -0.34
CA PHE A 69 2.52 -9.95 -1.35
C PHE A 69 3.68 -9.27 -2.09
N VAL A 70 4.84 -9.91 -2.10
CA VAL A 70 6.01 -9.44 -2.85
C VAL A 70 6.17 -10.29 -4.10
N PHE A 71 6.22 -9.66 -5.26
CA PHE A 71 6.26 -10.31 -6.57
C PHE A 71 7.31 -9.68 -7.47
N THR A 72 7.88 -10.45 -8.37
CA THR A 72 8.86 -9.99 -9.35
C THR A 72 8.33 -9.97 -10.78
N GLN A 73 7.11 -10.47 -11.01
CA GLN A 73 6.58 -10.70 -12.35
C GLN A 73 6.23 -9.42 -13.10
N PHE A 74 6.12 -8.29 -12.42
CA PHE A 74 5.78 -7.03 -13.07
C PHE A 74 7.00 -6.37 -13.74
N SER A 75 8.10 -6.24 -13.00
CA SER A 75 9.27 -5.50 -13.48
C SER A 75 10.58 -6.28 -13.42
N GLY A 76 10.54 -7.51 -12.90
CA GLY A 76 11.74 -8.29 -12.62
C GLY A 76 12.35 -7.99 -11.25
N GLU A 77 11.97 -6.90 -10.63
CA GLU A 77 12.43 -6.51 -9.30
C GLU A 77 11.32 -6.78 -8.25
N PRO A 78 11.69 -7.08 -7.00
CA PRO A 78 10.69 -7.25 -5.94
C PRO A 78 9.90 -5.96 -5.73
N GLN A 79 8.59 -6.10 -5.77
CA GLN A 79 7.64 -5.01 -5.49
C GLN A 79 6.43 -5.58 -4.78
N CYS A 80 5.70 -4.73 -4.07
CA CYS A 80 4.54 -5.15 -3.29
C CYS A 80 3.25 -4.93 -4.08
N PHE A 81 2.40 -5.97 -4.10
CA PHE A 81 1.10 -5.97 -4.73
C PHE A 81 0.11 -6.60 -3.75
N THR A 82 -0.81 -5.80 -3.23
CA THR A 82 -1.74 -6.28 -2.21
C THR A 82 -3.14 -6.43 -2.75
N THR A 83 -3.91 -7.36 -2.18
CA THR A 83 -5.35 -7.35 -2.32
C THR A 83 -5.91 -6.23 -1.43
N GLU A 84 -7.17 -5.86 -1.64
CA GLU A 84 -7.83 -4.88 -0.77
C GLU A 84 -7.79 -5.33 0.70
N ALA A 85 -8.12 -6.59 0.95
CA ALA A 85 -8.13 -7.13 2.31
C ALA A 85 -6.75 -7.07 2.95
N GLN A 86 -5.69 -7.42 2.21
CA GLN A 86 -4.32 -7.36 2.70
C GLN A 86 -3.91 -5.93 3.04
N LEU A 87 -4.22 -4.98 2.16
CA LEU A 87 -3.86 -3.57 2.37
C LEU A 87 -4.56 -3.01 3.60
N VAL A 88 -5.87 -3.24 3.73
CA VAL A 88 -6.64 -2.77 4.86
C VAL A 88 -6.13 -3.37 6.17
N GLU A 89 -5.82 -4.67 6.18
CA GLU A 89 -5.31 -5.36 7.35
C GLU A 89 -3.92 -4.86 7.76
N GLU A 90 -3.01 -4.71 6.79
CA GLU A 90 -1.66 -4.22 7.07
C GLU A 90 -1.70 -2.80 7.62
N LEU A 91 -2.56 -1.96 7.07
CA LEU A 91 -2.74 -0.59 7.56
C LEU A 91 -3.35 -0.57 8.96
N ALA A 92 -4.34 -1.42 9.23
CA ALA A 92 -4.95 -1.51 10.56
C ALA A 92 -3.92 -1.94 11.60
N ASP A 93 -3.09 -2.92 11.27
CA ASP A 93 -2.02 -3.39 12.16
C ASP A 93 -0.99 -2.30 12.45
N ALA A 94 -0.75 -1.41 11.50
CA ALA A 94 0.16 -0.28 11.68
C ALA A 94 -0.46 0.89 12.45
N GLY A 95 -1.79 0.94 12.55
CA GLY A 95 -2.50 1.99 13.28
C GLY A 95 -3.37 2.89 12.43
N PHE A 96 -3.66 2.52 11.17
CA PHE A 96 -4.53 3.28 10.27
C PHE A 96 -5.82 2.54 10.00
N LEU A 97 -6.93 3.18 10.29
CA LEU A 97 -8.25 2.63 10.02
C LEU A 97 -8.85 3.31 8.79
N ARG A 98 -9.67 2.55 8.05
CA ARG A 98 -10.35 3.06 6.87
C ARG A 98 -11.22 4.27 7.25
N ASP A 99 -11.12 5.34 6.46
CA ASP A 99 -11.98 6.50 6.63
C ASP A 99 -13.37 6.15 6.10
N PRO A 100 -14.44 6.20 6.93
CA PRO A 100 -15.78 5.85 6.47
C PRO A 100 -16.28 6.75 5.35
N ALA A 101 -15.77 7.98 5.24
CA ALA A 101 -16.17 8.93 4.22
C ALA A 101 -15.42 8.75 2.91
N GLY A 102 -14.32 7.96 2.90
CA GLY A 102 -13.46 7.78 1.73
C GLY A 102 -13.33 6.30 1.36
N PRO A 103 -14.06 5.80 0.35
CA PRO A 103 -13.91 4.42 -0.09
C PRO A 103 -12.55 4.19 -0.72
N LEU A 104 -12.04 2.97 -0.59
CA LEU A 104 -10.87 2.52 -1.35
C LEU A 104 -11.33 2.27 -2.78
N THR A 105 -10.67 2.90 -3.75
CA THR A 105 -11.00 2.80 -5.16
C THR A 105 -9.87 2.10 -5.89
N GLU A 106 -10.24 1.18 -6.80
CA GLU A 106 -9.29 0.50 -7.65
C GLU A 106 -9.36 1.09 -9.06
N TYR A 107 -8.22 1.56 -9.57
CA TYR A 107 -8.10 2.19 -10.88
C TYR A 107 -7.35 1.30 -11.86
N ASN A 108 -7.57 1.53 -13.15
CA ASN A 108 -6.93 0.84 -14.28
C ASN A 108 -7.24 -0.65 -14.34
N ARG A 109 -8.31 -1.07 -13.71
CA ARG A 109 -8.73 -2.47 -13.79
C ARG A 109 -9.14 -2.78 -15.23
N PRO A 110 -8.66 -3.90 -15.82
CA PRO A 110 -9.07 -4.27 -17.18
C PRO A 110 -10.57 -4.41 -17.28
N THR A 111 -11.18 -3.75 -18.27
CA THR A 111 -12.59 -3.88 -18.56
C THR A 111 -12.73 -4.58 -19.92
N GLY A 112 -13.18 -5.82 -19.90
CA GLY A 112 -13.39 -6.60 -21.10
C GLY A 112 -12.19 -7.43 -21.54
N PRO A 113 -12.42 -8.41 -22.45
CA PRO A 113 -11.43 -9.43 -22.77
C PRO A 113 -10.30 -8.96 -23.68
N LEU A 114 -10.38 -7.77 -24.28
CA LEU A 114 -9.46 -7.34 -25.31
C LEU A 114 -8.47 -6.26 -24.88
N LEU A 115 -8.59 -5.77 -23.63
CA LEU A 115 -7.75 -4.67 -23.18
C LEU A 115 -6.80 -5.15 -22.09
N ALA A 116 -5.56 -5.39 -22.46
CA ALA A 116 -4.49 -5.49 -21.46
C ALA A 116 -4.31 -4.12 -20.84
N PRO A 117 -4.17 -4.03 -19.50
CA PRO A 117 -3.89 -2.75 -18.88
C PRO A 117 -2.55 -2.22 -19.37
N THR A 118 -2.48 -0.94 -19.69
CA THR A 118 -1.25 -0.28 -20.12
C THR A 118 -0.37 0.14 -18.95
N GLY A 119 -0.73 -0.24 -17.73
CA GLY A 119 0.02 0.07 -16.53
C GLY A 119 -0.49 -0.69 -15.33
N PRO A 120 0.02 -0.40 -14.14
CA PRO A 120 -0.41 -1.09 -12.93
C PRO A 120 -1.85 -0.75 -12.57
N VAL A 121 -2.51 -1.71 -11.94
CA VAL A 121 -3.79 -1.48 -11.27
C VAL A 121 -3.49 -0.92 -9.89
N ILE A 122 -4.19 0.11 -9.49
CA ILE A 122 -3.83 0.92 -8.34
C ILE A 122 -5.00 1.00 -7.38
N TYR A 123 -4.70 0.88 -6.09
CA TYR A 123 -5.61 1.26 -5.02
C TYR A 123 -5.32 2.69 -4.60
N GLU A 124 -6.38 3.48 -4.44
CA GLU A 124 -6.31 4.83 -3.91
C GLU A 124 -7.39 5.00 -2.86
N GLY A 125 -7.03 5.55 -1.71
CA GLY A 125 -7.99 5.75 -0.64
C GLY A 125 -7.44 6.53 0.52
N THR A 126 -8.33 6.85 1.46
CA THR A 126 -7.99 7.60 2.65
C THR A 126 -8.23 6.76 3.90
N PHE A 127 -7.35 6.94 4.86
CA PHE A 127 -7.37 6.27 6.15
C PHE A 127 -7.14 7.31 7.24
N ARG A 128 -7.38 6.91 8.49
CA ARG A 128 -7.16 7.75 9.66
C ARG A 128 -6.28 7.05 10.66
N ARG A 129 -5.32 7.80 11.21
CA ARG A 129 -4.49 7.33 12.31
C ARG A 129 -5.39 7.12 13.53
N ARG A 130 -5.30 5.94 14.12
CA ARG A 130 -6.03 5.60 15.34
C ARG A 130 -5.72 6.62 16.44
N ALA A 131 -6.76 6.98 17.18
CA ALA A 131 -6.64 7.94 18.28
C ALA A 131 -5.83 7.39 19.46
#